data_481dceb0c3ae013649d9f102c85ad9a8
#
_entry.id   481dceb0c3ae013649d9f102c85ad9a8
#
_cell.length_a   1.000
_cell.length_b   1.000
_cell.length_c   1.000
_cell.angle_alpha   90.00
_cell.angle_beta   90.00
_cell.angle_gamma   90.00
#
_symmetry.space_group_name_H-M   'P 1'
#
loop_
_entity.id
_entity.type
_entity.pdbx_description
1 polymer ?
#
loop_
_entity_poly.entity_id
_entity_poly.type
_entity_poly.pdbx_seq_one_letter_code
_entity_poly.pdbx_strand_id
1 'polypeptide(L)'
;MKLITAIIKPLKLDDVRKALVDLGIEGMTVTEVKGFGRQKGHTEVYRGAEYEVNFIPKIQIDLVVKDDLLDSATSAIVEAGKTDKVGDGKIFVSDVQGAIRIRTGEKDAEAL
;
A
#
# COMPACT_ATOMS: atom_id res chain seq x y z
N MET A 1 -12.18 12.26 -5.88
CA MET A 1 -11.76 10.92 -5.44
C MET A 1 -10.27 10.72 -5.70
N LYS A 2 -9.60 10.05 -4.80
CA LYS A 2 -8.16 9.79 -4.89
C LYS A 2 -7.89 8.30 -4.76
N LEU A 3 -7.00 7.81 -5.62
CA LEU A 3 -6.43 6.48 -5.48
C LEU A 3 -5.17 6.59 -4.63
N ILE A 4 -5.11 5.82 -3.57
CA ILE A 4 -3.92 5.68 -2.74
C ILE A 4 -3.34 4.31 -3.05
N THR A 5 -2.09 4.29 -3.48
CA THR A 5 -1.33 3.05 -3.65
C THR A 5 -0.18 3.08 -2.65
N ALA A 6 -0.21 2.17 -1.70
CA ALA A 6 0.81 2.07 -0.67
C ALA A 6 1.61 0.79 -0.83
N ILE A 7 2.93 0.93 -0.90
CA ILE A 7 3.86 -0.21 -0.91
C ILE A 7 4.47 -0.29 0.47
N ILE A 8 4.23 -1.39 1.18
CA ILE A 8 4.62 -1.53 2.58
C ILE A 8 5.35 -2.85 2.83
N LYS A 9 5.98 -2.96 3.99
CA LYS A 9 6.54 -4.23 4.46
C LYS A 9 5.41 -5.22 4.75
N PRO A 10 5.57 -6.50 4.37
CA PRO A 10 4.49 -7.49 4.58
C PRO A 10 4.03 -7.60 6.02
N LEU A 11 4.94 -7.49 6.99
CA LEU A 11 4.60 -7.60 8.41
C LEU A 11 3.72 -6.45 8.91
N LYS A 12 3.63 -5.37 8.14
CA LYS A 12 2.82 -4.20 8.52
C LYS A 12 1.40 -4.22 7.95
N LEU A 13 1.06 -5.22 7.15
CA LEU A 13 -0.26 -5.27 6.51
C LEU A 13 -1.41 -5.18 7.51
N ASP A 14 -1.38 -6.00 8.56
CA ASP A 14 -2.47 -6.01 9.54
C ASP A 14 -2.62 -4.68 10.27
N ASP A 15 -1.50 -4.08 10.66
CA ASP A 15 -1.51 -2.78 11.34
C ASP A 15 -2.09 -1.68 10.45
N VAL A 16 -1.65 -1.65 9.18
CA VAL A 16 -2.15 -0.66 8.20
C VAL A 16 -3.62 -0.88 7.91
N ARG A 17 -4.03 -2.12 7.67
CA ARG A 17 -5.43 -2.45 7.44
C ARG A 17 -6.31 -1.98 8.60
N LYS A 18 -5.90 -2.30 9.83
CA LYS A 18 -6.65 -1.92 11.02
C LYS A 18 -6.79 -0.41 11.15
N ALA A 19 -5.70 0.33 10.90
CA ALA A 19 -5.72 1.79 10.97
C ALA A 19 -6.67 2.39 9.93
N LEU A 20 -6.74 1.82 8.73
CA LEU A 20 -7.66 2.28 7.68
C LEU A 20 -9.11 1.94 8.02
N VAL A 21 -9.37 0.75 8.53
CA VAL A 21 -10.71 0.34 8.96
C VAL A 21 -11.23 1.25 10.08
N ASP A 22 -10.37 1.65 11.01
CA ASP A 22 -10.73 2.56 12.09
C ASP A 22 -11.15 3.95 11.58
N LEU A 23 -10.75 4.33 10.37
CA LEU A 23 -11.20 5.56 9.72
C LEU A 23 -12.53 5.40 8.95
N GLY A 24 -13.11 4.20 8.98
CA GLY A 24 -14.32 3.90 8.23
C GLY A 24 -14.10 3.48 6.79
N ILE A 25 -12.85 3.20 6.40
CA ILE A 25 -12.54 2.71 5.06
C ILE A 25 -12.80 1.21 5.01
N GLU A 26 -13.71 0.80 4.13
CA GLU A 26 -14.14 -0.61 4.03
C GLU A 26 -13.55 -1.34 2.84
N GLY A 27 -13.21 -0.62 1.77
CA GLY A 27 -12.72 -1.24 0.54
C GLY A 27 -11.24 -1.02 0.33
N MET A 28 -10.50 -2.09 0.16
CA MET A 28 -9.10 -2.03 -0.25
C MET A 28 -8.72 -3.32 -0.98
N THR A 29 -7.79 -3.21 -1.90
CA THR A 29 -7.27 -4.35 -2.66
C THR A 29 -5.83 -4.57 -2.26
N VAL A 30 -5.47 -5.81 -1.96
CA VAL A 30 -4.13 -6.17 -1.51
C VAL A 30 -3.49 -7.08 -2.56
N THR A 31 -2.26 -6.76 -2.92
CA THR A 31 -1.48 -7.53 -3.89
C THR A 31 -0.09 -7.81 -3.31
N GLU A 32 0.35 -9.05 -3.44
CA GLU A 32 1.73 -9.40 -3.12
C GLU A 32 2.61 -8.98 -4.30
N VAL A 33 3.64 -8.18 -4.00
CA VAL A 33 4.54 -7.63 -5.01
C VAL A 33 5.99 -7.81 -4.56
N LYS A 34 6.91 -7.52 -5.44
CA LYS A 34 8.34 -7.49 -5.13
C LYS A 34 8.87 -6.12 -5.46
N GLY A 35 9.63 -5.55 -4.53
CA GLY A 35 10.21 -4.24 -4.68
C GLY A 35 11.72 -4.29 -4.84
N PHE A 36 12.24 -3.38 -5.66
CA PHE A 36 13.66 -3.11 -5.75
C PHE A 36 13.90 -1.68 -5.23
N GLY A 37 14.85 -1.53 -4.33
CA GLY A 37 15.10 -0.21 -3.77
C GLY A 37 16.33 -0.17 -2.89
N ARG A 38 16.42 0.90 -2.10
CA ARG A 38 17.59 1.16 -1.23
C ARG A 38 17.86 0.08 -0.20
N GLN A 39 16.81 -0.63 0.22
CA GLN A 39 16.95 -1.69 1.23
C GLN A 39 17.90 -2.76 0.74
N LYS A 40 18.00 -2.96 -0.57
CA LYS A 40 18.69 -4.08 -1.21
C LYS A 40 18.22 -5.41 -0.61
N GLY A 41 18.42 -6.49 -1.30
CA GLY A 41 18.10 -7.80 -0.79
C GLY A 41 19.23 -8.36 0.06
N HIS A 42 19.07 -9.60 0.40
CA HIS A 42 20.13 -10.37 1.04
C HIS A 42 21.25 -10.68 0.05
N THR A 43 22.44 -10.84 0.56
CA THR A 43 23.50 -11.46 -0.19
C THR A 43 23.42 -12.96 0.05
N GLU A 44 23.32 -13.73 -1.02
CA GLU A 44 23.29 -15.18 -0.96
C GLU A 44 24.55 -15.76 -1.58
N VAL A 45 25.05 -16.86 -1.02
CA VAL A 45 26.20 -17.59 -1.57
C VAL A 45 25.69 -18.82 -2.28
N TYR A 46 26.03 -18.97 -3.54
CA TYR A 46 25.70 -20.13 -4.34
C TYR A 46 26.92 -20.59 -5.11
N ARG A 47 27.33 -21.83 -4.89
CA ARG A 47 28.53 -22.44 -5.52
C ARG A 47 29.78 -21.58 -5.32
N GLY A 48 29.93 -20.98 -4.14
CA GLY A 48 31.08 -20.15 -3.81
C GLY A 48 31.05 -18.73 -4.37
N ALA A 49 29.99 -18.32 -5.04
CA ALA A 49 29.81 -16.96 -5.50
C ALA A 49 28.68 -16.28 -4.73
N GLU A 50 28.85 -15.00 -4.44
CA GLU A 50 27.80 -14.21 -3.82
C GLU A 50 26.87 -13.64 -4.88
N TYR A 51 25.56 -13.74 -4.60
CA TYR A 51 24.52 -13.14 -5.42
C TYR A 51 23.73 -12.16 -4.59
N GLU A 52 23.61 -10.94 -5.05
CA GLU A 52 22.76 -9.94 -4.41
C GLU A 52 21.31 -10.21 -4.77
N VAL A 53 20.46 -10.31 -3.75
CA VAL A 53 19.03 -10.43 -3.96
C VAL A 53 18.47 -9.02 -4.07
N ASN A 54 18.09 -8.61 -5.27
CA ASN A 54 17.69 -7.24 -5.58
C ASN A 54 16.19 -6.98 -5.37
N PHE A 55 15.39 -8.03 -5.34
CA PHE A 55 13.93 -7.90 -5.18
C PHE A 55 13.50 -8.49 -3.86
N ILE A 56 12.70 -7.71 -3.13
CA ILE A 56 12.25 -8.03 -1.78
C ILE A 56 10.73 -8.08 -1.77
N PRO A 57 10.13 -9.09 -1.11
CA PRO A 57 8.67 -9.14 -0.97
C PRO A 57 8.13 -7.89 -0.31
N LYS A 58 7.06 -7.35 -0.88
CA LYS A 58 6.32 -6.20 -0.39
C LYS A 58 4.83 -6.47 -0.55
N ILE A 59 4.02 -5.63 0.07
CA ILE A 59 2.58 -5.64 -0.11
C ILE A 59 2.18 -4.32 -0.75
N GLN A 60 1.34 -4.39 -1.77
CA GLN A 60 0.70 -3.22 -2.35
C GLN A 60 -0.75 -3.18 -1.90
N ILE A 61 -1.15 -2.05 -1.33
CA ILE A 61 -2.53 -1.79 -0.95
C ILE A 61 -3.05 -0.67 -1.82
N ASP A 62 -4.16 -0.91 -2.50
CA ASP A 62 -4.86 0.08 -3.31
C ASP A 62 -6.22 0.38 -2.70
N LEU A 63 -6.52 1.65 -2.53
CA LEU A 63 -7.82 2.09 -2.06
C LEU A 63 -8.17 3.43 -2.68
N VAL A 64 -9.47 3.64 -2.89
CA VAL A 64 -9.99 4.91 -3.39
C VAL A 64 -10.77 5.58 -2.28
N VAL A 65 -10.48 6.84 -2.02
CA VAL A 65 -11.11 7.61 -0.95
C VAL A 65 -11.66 8.92 -1.50
N LYS A 66 -12.62 9.50 -0.78
CA LYS A 66 -13.07 10.86 -1.03
C LYS A 66 -11.94 11.83 -0.69
N ASP A 67 -11.93 12.98 -1.35
CA ASP A 67 -10.84 13.96 -1.19
C ASP A 67 -10.63 14.38 0.26
N ASP A 68 -11.71 14.54 1.03
CA ASP A 68 -11.65 14.97 2.42
C ASP A 68 -11.05 13.92 3.36
N LEU A 69 -10.93 12.68 2.92
CA LEU A 69 -10.36 11.59 3.72
C LEU A 69 -8.89 11.31 3.37
N LEU A 70 -8.36 11.95 2.34
CA LEU A 70 -7.03 11.65 1.84
C LEU A 70 -5.95 11.82 2.89
N ASP A 71 -5.91 12.97 3.55
CA ASP A 71 -4.86 13.26 4.52
C ASP A 71 -4.92 12.32 5.72
N SER A 72 -6.11 12.04 6.23
CA SER A 72 -6.27 11.10 7.34
C SER A 72 -5.83 9.69 6.96
N ALA A 73 -6.19 9.25 5.75
CA ALA A 73 -5.83 7.91 5.28
C ALA A 73 -4.31 7.77 5.08
N THR A 74 -3.67 8.73 4.43
CA THR A 74 -2.22 8.69 4.22
C THR A 74 -1.45 8.78 5.53
N SER A 75 -1.89 9.63 6.45
CA SER A 75 -1.27 9.72 7.78
C SER A 75 -1.40 8.41 8.56
N ALA A 76 -2.56 7.76 8.49
CA ALA A 76 -2.78 6.48 9.13
C ALA A 76 -1.84 5.39 8.59
N ILE A 77 -1.65 5.36 7.27
CA ILE A 77 -0.74 4.41 6.63
C ILE A 77 0.70 4.65 7.08
N VAL A 78 1.14 5.91 7.11
CA VAL A 78 2.51 6.25 7.55
C VAL A 78 2.73 5.81 8.99
N GLU A 79 1.83 6.18 9.90
CA GLU A 79 1.98 5.84 11.31
C GLU A 79 1.97 4.33 11.57
N ALA A 80 1.08 3.61 10.90
CA ALA A 80 0.96 2.17 11.09
C ALA A 80 2.05 1.37 10.38
N GLY A 81 2.57 1.90 9.25
CA GLY A 81 3.49 1.16 8.40
C GLY A 81 4.96 1.43 8.62
N LYS A 82 5.31 2.53 9.31
CA LYS A 82 6.71 2.91 9.44
C LYS A 82 7.43 2.09 10.52
N THR A 83 8.70 1.80 10.26
CA THR A 83 9.64 1.26 11.24
C THR A 83 10.81 2.21 11.46
N ASP A 84 10.84 3.32 10.73
CA ASP A 84 11.93 4.31 10.68
C ASP A 84 13.22 3.72 10.11
N LYS A 85 13.08 2.66 9.32
CA LYS A 85 14.21 2.00 8.64
C LYS A 85 14.01 2.04 7.13
N VAL A 86 15.12 1.87 6.42
CA VAL A 86 15.09 1.73 4.97
C VAL A 86 14.20 0.55 4.58
N GLY A 87 13.39 0.73 3.57
CA GLY A 87 12.49 -0.31 3.08
C GLY A 87 11.07 -0.19 3.59
N ASP A 88 10.73 0.87 4.33
CA ASP A 88 9.36 1.09 4.81
C ASP A 88 8.34 1.29 3.70
N GLY A 89 8.79 1.67 2.51
CA GLY A 89 7.92 1.79 1.36
C GLY A 89 7.54 3.22 1.03
N LYS A 90 6.52 3.35 0.18
CA LYS A 90 6.05 4.65 -0.32
C LYS A 90 4.56 4.64 -0.54
N ILE A 91 3.99 5.82 -0.55
CA ILE A 91 2.60 6.04 -0.89
C ILE A 91 2.54 6.91 -2.14
N PHE A 92 1.73 6.49 -3.10
CA PHE A 92 1.47 7.26 -4.31
C PHE A 92 0.00 7.65 -4.31
N VAL A 93 -0.28 8.87 -4.75
CA VAL A 93 -1.64 9.38 -4.82
C VAL A 93 -1.92 9.84 -6.25
N SER A 94 -3.05 9.44 -6.79
CA SER A 94 -3.49 9.87 -8.11
C SER A 94 -4.97 10.19 -8.11
N ASP A 95 -5.39 11.00 -9.08
CA ASP A 95 -6.79 11.36 -9.24
C ASP A 95 -7.56 10.20 -9.87
N VAL A 96 -8.78 10.00 -9.39
CA VAL A 96 -9.73 9.02 -9.95
C VAL A 96 -10.87 9.80 -10.57
N GLN A 97 -11.07 9.61 -11.88
CA GLN A 97 -12.12 10.31 -12.62
C GLN A 97 -13.51 9.75 -12.37
N GLY A 98 -13.62 8.47 -12.13
CA GLY A 98 -14.91 7.84 -11.92
C GLY A 98 -14.79 6.51 -11.21
N ALA A 99 -15.84 6.13 -10.50
CA ALA A 99 -15.98 4.83 -9.86
C ALA A 99 -17.41 4.35 -10.06
N ILE A 100 -17.59 3.05 -10.23
CA ILE A 100 -18.90 2.44 -10.37
C ILE A 100 -18.91 1.16 -9.54
N ARG A 101 -19.91 1.05 -8.67
CA ARG A 101 -20.10 -0.18 -7.89
C ARG A 101 -20.81 -1.21 -8.78
N ILE A 102 -20.20 -2.35 -8.96
CA ILE A 102 -20.72 -3.36 -9.89
C ILE A 102 -22.11 -3.84 -9.47
N ARG A 103 -22.30 -4.13 -8.19
CA ARG A 103 -23.57 -4.71 -7.70
C ARG A 103 -24.76 -3.76 -7.86
N THR A 104 -24.56 -2.45 -7.64
CA THR A 104 -25.65 -1.49 -7.57
C THR A 104 -25.68 -0.51 -8.72
N GLY A 105 -24.57 -0.35 -9.44
CA GLY A 105 -24.44 0.69 -10.46
C GLY A 105 -24.26 2.11 -9.90
N GLU A 106 -24.15 2.25 -8.58
CA GLU A 106 -23.88 3.55 -7.96
C GLU A 106 -22.55 4.10 -8.46
N LYS A 107 -22.47 5.42 -8.60
CA LYS A 107 -21.32 6.09 -9.21
C LYS A 107 -20.61 7.01 -8.23
N ASP A 108 -19.31 7.14 -8.46
CA ASP A 108 -18.42 8.11 -7.81
C ASP A 108 -18.45 7.98 -6.29
N ALA A 109 -18.71 9.06 -5.55
CA ALA A 109 -18.66 9.02 -4.09
C ALA A 109 -19.58 7.95 -3.46
N GLU A 110 -20.72 7.70 -4.08
CA GLU A 110 -21.66 6.69 -3.60
C GLU A 110 -21.20 5.25 -3.87
N ALA A 111 -20.24 5.10 -4.78
CA ALA A 111 -19.64 3.79 -5.10
C ALA A 111 -18.54 3.38 -4.12
N LEU A 112 -18.05 4.30 -3.33
CA LEU A 112 -16.94 4.07 -2.40
C LEU A 112 -17.37 3.44 -1.09
#